data_0f3ceea6476b57db0626764833c2409c
#
_entry.id   0f3ceea6476b57db0626764833c2409c
#
_cell.length_a   1.000
_cell.length_b   1.000
_cell.length_c   1.000
_cell.angle_alpha   90.00
_cell.angle_beta   90.00
_cell.angle_gamma   90.00
#
_symmetry.space_group_name_H-M   'P 1'
#
loop_
_entity.id
_entity.type
_entity.pdbx_description
1 polymer ?
#
loop_
_entity_poly.entity_id
_entity_poly.type
_entity_poly.pdbx_seq_one_letter_code
_entity_poly.pdbx_strand_id
1 'polypeptide(L)'
;LEAATGYCNVEQQGRYDARNPQALKRLVANGVQLRPFSQPIMEACLKASNEVNAEESAKNPNYKKVLASIDTFRNDENLWWQVAEYSYETFMIRNRPKS
;
A
#
# COMPACT_ATOMS: atom_id res chain seq x y z
N LEU A 1 20.49 -12.11 14.34
CA LEU A 1 19.16 -12.26 13.74
C LEU A 1 18.55 -10.92 13.37
N GLU A 2 18.49 -9.92 14.25
CA GLU A 2 17.90 -8.59 13.97
C GLU A 2 18.56 -7.88 12.79
N ALA A 3 19.90 -7.85 12.72
CA ALA A 3 20.60 -7.25 11.59
C ALA A 3 20.30 -7.98 10.26
N ALA A 4 20.15 -9.30 10.28
CA ALA A 4 19.82 -10.08 9.10
C ALA A 4 18.37 -9.80 8.64
N THR A 5 17.42 -9.69 9.56
CA THR A 5 16.04 -9.36 9.22
C THR A 5 15.91 -7.95 8.69
N GLY A 6 16.62 -6.98 9.27
CA GLY A 6 16.69 -5.61 8.76
C GLY A 6 17.26 -5.54 7.35
N TYR A 7 18.38 -6.24 7.10
CA TYR A 7 18.99 -6.32 5.78
C TYR A 7 18.03 -6.94 4.74
N CYS A 8 17.42 -8.08 5.07
CA CYS A 8 16.48 -8.75 4.17
C CYS A 8 15.29 -7.87 3.81
N ASN A 9 14.77 -7.11 4.77
CA ASN A 9 13.65 -6.21 4.54
C ASN A 9 14.00 -5.10 3.52
N VAL A 10 15.13 -4.42 3.73
CA VAL A 10 15.59 -3.36 2.84
C VAL A 10 15.95 -3.91 1.46
N GLU A 11 16.65 -5.04 1.40
CA GLU A 11 17.03 -5.67 0.13
C GLU A 11 15.81 -6.15 -0.66
N GLN A 12 14.84 -6.76 0.00
CA GLN A 12 13.60 -7.20 -0.64
C GLN A 12 12.84 -6.04 -1.26
N GLN A 13 12.66 -4.95 -0.53
CA GLN A 13 12.00 -3.75 -1.02
C GLN A 13 12.74 -3.17 -2.23
N GLY A 14 14.05 -2.98 -2.13
CA GLY A 14 14.84 -2.44 -3.22
C GLY A 14 14.80 -3.31 -4.49
N ARG A 15 14.89 -4.63 -4.34
CA ARG A 15 14.77 -5.57 -5.47
C ARG A 15 13.37 -5.55 -6.10
N TYR A 16 12.34 -5.45 -5.27
CA TYR A 16 10.96 -5.41 -5.71
C TYR A 16 10.73 -4.16 -6.58
N ASP A 17 11.11 -3.00 -6.08
CA ASP A 17 10.92 -1.73 -6.77
C ASP A 17 11.78 -1.63 -8.05
N ALA A 18 12.98 -2.20 -8.05
CA ALA A 18 13.84 -2.22 -9.24
C ALA A 18 13.34 -3.17 -10.35
N ARG A 19 12.74 -4.31 -10.00
CA ARG A 19 12.37 -5.36 -10.97
C ARG A 19 10.95 -5.25 -11.48
N ASN A 20 10.03 -4.79 -10.66
CA ASN A 20 8.61 -4.73 -11.00
C ASN A 20 8.28 -3.86 -12.20
N PRO A 21 8.87 -2.66 -12.39
CA PRO A 21 8.60 -1.85 -13.58
C PRO A 21 8.95 -2.59 -14.89
N GLN A 22 10.06 -3.34 -14.90
CA GLN A 22 10.46 -4.13 -16.06
C GLN A 22 9.50 -5.30 -16.31
N ALA A 23 9.08 -5.99 -15.25
CA ALA A 23 8.11 -7.08 -15.35
C ALA A 23 6.75 -6.57 -15.84
N LEU A 24 6.29 -5.44 -15.32
CA LEU A 24 5.05 -4.79 -15.73
C LEU A 24 5.07 -4.43 -17.23
N LYS A 25 6.17 -3.85 -17.71
CA LYS A 25 6.34 -3.54 -19.14
C LYS A 25 6.21 -4.79 -20.01
N ARG A 26 6.81 -5.91 -19.60
CA ARG A 26 6.68 -7.19 -20.34
C ARG A 26 5.25 -7.71 -20.34
N LEU A 27 4.54 -7.63 -19.23
CA LEU A 27 3.13 -8.04 -19.12
C LEU A 27 2.24 -7.24 -20.09
N VAL A 28 2.39 -5.92 -20.09
CA VAL A 28 1.64 -5.03 -20.98
C VAL A 28 2.00 -5.29 -22.44
N ALA A 29 3.27 -5.51 -22.77
CA ALA A 29 3.71 -5.86 -24.12
C ALA A 29 3.13 -7.20 -24.61
N ASN A 30 2.81 -8.11 -23.69
CA ASN A 30 2.13 -9.38 -23.97
C ASN A 30 0.58 -9.30 -23.95
N GLY A 31 0.03 -8.10 -23.99
CA GLY A 31 -1.41 -7.87 -24.09
C GLY A 31 -2.19 -7.87 -22.77
N VAL A 32 -1.52 -7.89 -21.62
CA VAL A 32 -2.17 -7.76 -20.32
C VAL A 32 -2.74 -6.36 -20.16
N GLN A 33 -4.01 -6.27 -19.80
CA GLN A 33 -4.69 -5.01 -19.53
C GLN A 33 -4.63 -4.66 -18.05
N LEU A 34 -4.03 -3.53 -17.74
CA LEU A 34 -4.03 -2.98 -16.39
C LEU A 34 -5.36 -2.26 -16.14
N ARG A 35 -6.09 -2.72 -15.14
CA ARG A 35 -7.37 -2.13 -14.76
C ARG A 35 -7.37 -1.79 -13.26
N PRO A 36 -7.63 -0.55 -12.88
CA PRO A 36 -7.85 -0.21 -11.49
C PRO A 36 -9.18 -0.83 -11.01
N PHE A 37 -9.26 -1.15 -9.73
CA PHE A 37 -10.55 -1.47 -9.13
C PHE A 37 -11.46 -0.25 -9.18
N SER A 38 -12.74 -0.49 -9.45
CA SER A 38 -13.73 0.60 -9.44
C SER A 38 -13.95 1.13 -8.02
N GLN A 39 -14.37 2.39 -7.92
CA GLN A 39 -14.66 3.02 -6.64
C GLN A 39 -15.64 2.19 -5.77
N PRO A 40 -16.78 1.67 -6.30
CA PRO A 40 -17.67 0.84 -5.49
C PRO A 40 -17.03 -0.44 -4.95
N ILE A 41 -16.12 -1.07 -5.70
CA ILE A 41 -15.38 -2.25 -5.22
C ILE A 41 -14.46 -1.85 -4.07
N MET A 42 -13.72 -0.75 -4.20
CA MET A 42 -12.82 -0.27 -3.15
C MET A 42 -13.58 0.07 -1.86
N GLU A 43 -14.73 0.74 -1.99
CA GLU A 43 -15.59 1.08 -0.85
C GLU A 43 -16.18 -0.17 -0.17
N ALA A 44 -16.64 -1.14 -0.95
CA ALA A 44 -17.14 -2.40 -0.42
C ALA A 44 -16.06 -3.19 0.34
N CYS A 45 -14.84 -3.24 -0.20
CA CYS A 45 -13.70 -3.89 0.45
C CYS A 45 -13.31 -3.18 1.75
N LEU A 46 -13.27 -1.85 1.75
CA LEU A 46 -12.99 -1.07 2.96
C LEU A 46 -14.05 -1.29 4.04
N LYS A 47 -15.33 -1.28 3.66
CA LYS A 47 -16.43 -1.55 4.58
C LYS A 47 -16.30 -2.95 5.21
N ALA A 48 -16.13 -3.98 4.37
CA ALA A 48 -15.99 -5.36 4.84
C ALA A 48 -14.76 -5.53 5.76
N SER A 49 -13.64 -4.90 5.43
CA SER A 49 -12.44 -4.90 6.28
C SER A 49 -12.70 -4.28 7.66
N ASN A 50 -13.41 -3.15 7.70
CA ASN A 50 -13.76 -2.49 8.95
C ASN A 50 -14.74 -3.34 9.80
N GLU A 51 -15.69 -4.01 9.17
CA GLU A 51 -16.63 -4.93 9.86
C GLU A 51 -15.88 -6.10 10.50
N VAL A 52 -14.98 -6.77 9.77
CA VAL A 52 -14.14 -7.85 10.30
C VAL A 52 -13.24 -7.36 11.44
N ASN A 53 -12.61 -6.20 11.29
CA ASN A 53 -11.79 -5.62 12.35
C ASN A 53 -12.60 -5.32 13.62
N ALA A 54 -13.83 -4.84 13.49
CA ALA A 54 -14.72 -4.60 14.62
C ALA A 54 -15.14 -5.91 15.32
N GLU A 55 -15.49 -6.93 14.55
CA GLU A 55 -15.84 -8.25 15.07
C GLU A 55 -14.68 -8.90 15.83
N GLU A 56 -13.47 -8.89 15.27
CA GLU A 56 -12.30 -9.47 15.92
C GLU A 56 -11.87 -8.65 17.15
N SER A 57 -12.00 -7.33 17.10
CA SER A 57 -11.73 -6.47 18.25
C SER A 57 -12.72 -6.73 19.43
N ALA A 58 -13.95 -7.11 19.12
CA ALA A 58 -14.94 -7.45 20.15
C ALA A 58 -14.61 -8.77 20.85
N LYS A 59 -13.98 -9.71 20.16
CA LYS A 59 -13.64 -11.04 20.66
C LYS A 59 -12.26 -11.11 21.33
N ASN A 60 -11.32 -10.25 20.91
CA ASN A 60 -9.92 -10.33 21.32
C ASN A 60 -9.38 -8.97 21.78
N PRO A 61 -9.19 -8.78 23.11
CA PRO A 61 -8.65 -7.52 23.64
C PRO A 61 -7.24 -7.17 23.15
N ASN A 62 -6.39 -8.17 22.88
CA ASN A 62 -5.05 -7.94 22.36
C ASN A 62 -5.12 -7.47 20.91
N TYR A 63 -5.99 -8.06 20.09
CA TYR A 63 -6.24 -7.58 18.73
C TYR A 63 -6.70 -6.12 18.73
N LYS A 64 -7.68 -5.79 19.56
CA LYS A 64 -8.19 -4.43 19.73
C LYS A 64 -7.08 -3.43 20.08
N LYS A 65 -6.21 -3.80 21.03
CA LYS A 65 -5.08 -2.95 21.44
C LYS A 65 -4.08 -2.70 20.31
N VAL A 66 -3.72 -3.76 19.58
CA VAL A 66 -2.79 -3.67 18.45
C VAL A 66 -3.41 -2.85 17.31
N LEU A 67 -4.67 -3.12 16.96
CA LEU A 67 -5.38 -2.39 15.92
C LEU A 67 -5.46 -0.89 16.22
N ALA A 68 -5.79 -0.52 17.46
CA ALA A 68 -5.84 0.89 17.87
C ALA A 68 -4.48 1.61 17.68
N SER A 69 -3.38 0.93 18.00
CA SER A 69 -2.03 1.46 17.77
C SER A 69 -1.72 1.63 16.29
N ILE A 70 -2.08 0.64 15.46
CA ILE A 70 -1.92 0.69 14.00
C ILE A 70 -2.76 1.82 13.40
N ASP A 71 -4.00 1.98 13.84
CA ASP A 71 -4.91 3.01 13.31
C ASP A 71 -4.41 4.42 13.62
N THR A 72 -3.91 4.65 14.83
CA THR A 72 -3.30 5.93 15.20
C THR A 72 -2.10 6.24 14.29
N PHE A 73 -1.16 5.32 14.20
CA PHE A 73 0.04 5.48 13.35
C PHE A 73 -0.35 5.70 11.88
N ARG A 74 -1.24 4.88 11.35
CA ARG A 74 -1.70 4.98 9.95
C ARG A 74 -2.34 6.34 9.64
N ASN A 75 -3.13 6.89 10.57
CA ASN A 75 -3.75 8.20 10.37
C ASN A 75 -2.71 9.32 10.32
N ASP A 76 -1.72 9.28 11.22
CA ASP A 76 -0.63 10.25 11.24
C ASP A 76 0.23 10.15 9.98
N GLU A 77 0.58 8.92 9.57
CA GLU A 77 1.34 8.67 8.33
C GLU A 77 0.58 9.10 7.08
N ASN A 78 -0.72 8.87 6.99
CA ASN A 78 -1.51 9.33 5.86
C ASN A 78 -1.49 10.85 5.70
N LEU A 79 -1.53 11.60 6.81
CA LEU A 79 -1.40 13.06 6.79
C LEU A 79 -0.01 13.49 6.30
N TRP A 80 1.04 12.84 6.82
CA TRP A 80 2.41 13.11 6.41
C TRP A 80 2.63 12.84 4.92
N TRP A 81 2.25 11.67 4.44
CA TRP A 81 2.44 11.26 3.05
C TRP A 81 1.65 12.13 2.06
N GLN A 82 0.50 12.60 2.46
CA GLN A 82 -0.30 13.53 1.65
C GLN A 82 0.47 14.83 1.37
N VAL A 83 1.24 15.33 2.33
CA VAL A 83 2.02 16.57 2.20
C VAL A 83 3.38 16.30 1.58
N ALA A 84 4.09 15.27 2.04
CA ALA A 84 5.47 15.00 1.65
C ALA A 84 5.57 14.40 0.24
N GLU A 85 4.92 13.28 -0.02
CA GLU A 85 5.16 12.48 -1.22
C GLU A 85 4.01 12.57 -2.24
N TYR A 86 2.77 12.43 -1.81
CA TYR A 86 1.63 12.33 -2.71
C TYR A 86 1.48 13.50 -3.67
N SER A 87 1.69 14.73 -3.22
CA SER A 87 1.59 15.92 -4.04
C SER A 87 2.68 15.97 -5.11
N TYR A 88 3.92 15.68 -4.73
CA TYR A 88 5.06 15.66 -5.65
C TYR A 88 4.96 14.49 -6.64
N GLU A 89 4.72 13.28 -6.16
CA GLU A 89 4.58 12.09 -7.00
C GLU A 89 3.45 12.25 -8.02
N THR A 90 2.31 12.76 -7.58
CA THR A 90 1.17 13.04 -8.47
C THR A 90 1.54 14.05 -9.55
N PHE A 91 2.27 15.11 -9.20
CA PHE A 91 2.75 16.09 -10.16
C PHE A 91 3.70 15.44 -11.17
N MET A 92 4.70 14.67 -10.72
CA MET A 92 5.67 14.01 -11.60
C MET A 92 5.02 12.97 -12.51
N ILE A 93 4.07 12.19 -12.01
CA ILE A 93 3.33 11.20 -12.83
C ILE A 93 2.54 11.88 -13.95
N ARG A 94 1.89 13.01 -13.65
CA ARG A 94 1.08 13.75 -14.62
C ARG A 94 1.91 14.46 -15.69
N ASN A 95 3.13 14.88 -15.34
CA ASN A 95 4.01 15.66 -16.20
C ASN A 95 5.15 14.84 -16.83
N ARG A 96 5.16 13.52 -16.63
CA ARG A 96 6.18 12.67 -17.26
C ARG A 96 6.07 12.74 -18.79
N PRO A 97 7.21 12.70 -19.54
CA PRO A 97 7.18 12.61 -20.97
C PRO A 97 6.37 11.40 -21.43
N LYS A 98 5.47 11.59 -22.37
CA LYS A 98 4.75 10.49 -23.02
C LYS A 98 5.73 9.87 -24.02
N SER A 99 6.32 8.75 -23.65
CA SER A 99 7.12 7.91 -24.56
C SER A 99 6.23 7.10 -25.45
#